data_7b18af4d7f65a339d1b5dd81f4bb46ed
#
_entry.id   7b18af4d7f65a339d1b5dd81f4bb46ed
#
_cell.length_a   1.000
_cell.length_b   1.000
_cell.length_c   1.000
_cell.angle_alpha   90.00
_cell.angle_beta   90.00
_cell.angle_gamma   90.00
#
_symmetry.space_group_name_H-M   'P 1'
#
loop_
_entity.id
_entity.type
_entity.pdbx_description
1 polymer ?
#
loop_
_entity_poly.entity_id
_entity_poly.type
_entity_poly.pdbx_seq_one_letter_code
_entity_poly.pdbx_strand_id
1 'polypeptide(L)'
;QPHRRIAPTLILNPSDDMKVMQEEIFGPLLPIKAYQKVDDAIDYINAHDRPLGLYYFGTDKDERDRVLDRTTSGGVTVNDVVMHVAQEELPFGGIGPAGMGAYHGHDGFREFSHRKSVFHQMKRDIAPLRMLRPPYGAGIAKFLATQIKR
;
A
#
# COMPACT_ATOMS: atom_id res chain seq x y z
N GLN A 1 41.44 -11.72 3.54
CA GLN A 1 40.63 -11.25 4.68
C GLN A 1 39.96 -12.47 5.34
N PRO A 2 40.40 -12.94 6.48
CA PRO A 2 39.94 -14.22 7.04
C PRO A 2 38.50 -14.19 7.59
N HIS A 3 37.87 -13.03 7.84
CA HIS A 3 36.57 -12.98 8.53
C HIS A 3 35.63 -11.94 7.91
N ARG A 4 34.81 -12.37 6.93
CA ARG A 4 33.68 -11.60 6.41
C ARG A 4 32.39 -12.00 7.17
N ARG A 5 32.40 -11.93 8.49
CA ARG A 5 31.28 -12.34 9.34
C ARG A 5 30.91 -11.20 10.28
N ILE A 6 29.65 -10.87 10.32
CA ILE A 6 29.04 -9.97 11.30
C ILE A 6 28.18 -10.83 12.23
N ALA A 7 28.35 -10.71 13.51
CA ALA A 7 27.50 -11.42 14.46
C ALA A 7 26.08 -10.82 14.47
N PRO A 8 25.03 -11.63 14.63
CA PRO A 8 23.70 -11.12 14.92
C PRO A 8 23.71 -10.17 16.12
N THR A 9 23.19 -8.96 15.93
CA THR A 9 23.32 -7.89 16.93
C THR A 9 21.98 -7.21 17.14
N LEU A 10 21.56 -7.12 18.42
CA LEU A 10 20.39 -6.36 18.82
C LEU A 10 20.83 -4.95 19.23
N ILE A 11 20.19 -3.92 18.70
CA ILE A 11 20.46 -2.52 19.01
C ILE A 11 19.25 -1.97 19.76
N LEU A 12 19.41 -1.75 21.06
CA LEU A 12 18.33 -1.30 21.93
C LEU A 12 18.16 0.21 21.89
N ASN A 13 16.94 0.67 21.63
CA ASN A 13 16.52 2.07 21.63
C ASN A 13 17.47 3.00 20.85
N PRO A 14 17.81 2.68 19.59
CA PRO A 14 18.60 3.59 18.77
C PRO A 14 17.83 4.89 18.53
N SER A 15 18.56 6.02 18.42
CA SER A 15 17.97 7.29 18.04
C SER A 15 17.66 7.32 16.52
N ASP A 16 16.63 8.06 16.12
CA ASP A 16 16.14 8.05 14.74
C ASP A 16 17.09 8.74 13.75
N ASP A 17 18.06 9.50 14.23
CA ASP A 17 19.14 10.09 13.43
C ASP A 17 20.27 9.11 13.09
N MET A 18 20.32 7.94 13.72
CA MET A 18 21.27 6.91 13.36
C MET A 18 20.99 6.30 12.00
N LYS A 19 22.02 6.06 11.19
CA LYS A 19 21.90 5.45 9.86
C LYS A 19 21.15 4.12 9.86
N VAL A 20 21.31 3.32 10.90
CA VAL A 20 20.61 2.05 11.07
C VAL A 20 19.07 2.21 11.14
N MET A 21 18.58 3.42 11.43
CA MET A 21 17.16 3.74 11.45
C MET A 21 16.68 4.41 10.17
N GLN A 22 17.59 4.83 9.29
CA GLN A 22 17.28 5.59 8.08
C GLN A 22 17.58 4.84 6.79
N GLU A 23 18.50 3.89 6.83
CA GLU A 23 18.97 3.14 5.66
C GLU A 23 18.56 1.67 5.79
N GLU A 24 18.31 1.00 4.67
CA GLU A 24 18.02 -0.43 4.66
C GLU A 24 19.19 -1.25 5.21
N ILE A 25 18.90 -2.13 6.16
CA ILE A 25 19.91 -2.97 6.83
C ILE A 25 20.05 -4.28 6.07
N PHE A 26 21.01 -4.37 5.16
CA PHE A 26 21.38 -5.64 4.51
C PHE A 26 22.37 -6.43 5.39
N GLY A 27 21.98 -6.75 6.63
CA GLY A 27 22.87 -7.43 7.56
C GLY A 27 22.14 -7.90 8.82
N PRO A 28 22.84 -8.61 9.71
CA PRO A 28 22.25 -9.23 10.88
C PRO A 28 22.14 -8.25 12.07
N LEU A 29 21.64 -7.04 11.83
CA LEU A 29 21.39 -6.03 12.84
C LEU A 29 19.89 -5.84 13.02
N LEU A 30 19.41 -5.85 14.25
CA LEU A 30 18.01 -5.64 14.57
C LEU A 30 17.85 -4.47 15.56
N PRO A 31 17.42 -3.30 15.11
CA PRO A 31 17.04 -2.21 16.00
C PRO A 31 15.74 -2.55 16.73
N ILE A 32 15.70 -2.28 18.02
CA ILE A 32 14.57 -2.53 18.90
C ILE A 32 14.19 -1.23 19.60
N LYS A 33 12.93 -0.79 19.43
CA LYS A 33 12.35 0.33 20.17
C LYS A 33 11.22 -0.18 21.06
N ALA A 34 11.28 0.12 22.34
CA ALA A 34 10.21 -0.20 23.27
C ALA A 34 9.11 0.86 23.19
N TYR A 35 7.86 0.44 23.33
CA TYR A 35 6.71 1.32 23.46
C TYR A 35 5.88 0.93 24.70
N GLN A 36 5.04 1.83 25.18
CA GLN A 36 4.16 1.60 26.34
C GLN A 36 2.74 1.23 25.90
N LYS A 37 2.25 1.86 24.84
CA LYS A 37 0.93 1.61 24.25
C LYS A 37 1.09 1.33 22.76
N VAL A 38 0.25 0.44 22.25
CA VAL A 38 0.26 0.12 20.82
C VAL A 38 0.05 1.36 19.93
N ASP A 39 -0.70 2.35 20.41
CA ASP A 39 -0.90 3.60 19.67
C ASP A 39 0.42 4.37 19.47
N ASP A 40 1.35 4.32 20.43
CA ASP A 40 2.68 4.95 20.27
C ASP A 40 3.46 4.28 19.13
N ALA A 41 3.34 2.96 18.99
CA ALA A 41 3.96 2.21 17.89
C ALA A 41 3.29 2.53 16.54
N ILE A 42 1.97 2.62 16.52
CA ILE A 42 1.19 3.00 15.32
C ILE A 42 1.59 4.41 14.85
N ASP A 43 1.65 5.37 15.76
CA ASP A 43 2.02 6.75 15.46
C ASP A 43 3.47 6.83 14.95
N TYR A 44 4.38 6.07 15.57
CA TYR A 44 5.76 5.95 15.10
C TYR A 44 5.84 5.39 13.66
N ILE A 45 5.14 4.30 13.35
CA ILE A 45 5.08 3.70 12.01
C ILE A 45 4.55 4.72 11.00
N ASN A 46 3.48 5.43 11.35
CA ASN A 46 2.84 6.40 10.46
C ASN A 46 3.65 7.68 10.23
N ALA A 47 4.58 8.02 11.13
CA ALA A 47 5.50 9.13 10.99
C ALA A 47 6.66 8.85 10.02
N HIS A 48 6.84 7.59 9.61
CA HIS A 48 7.92 7.13 8.72
C HIS A 48 7.38 6.68 7.35
N ASP A 49 8.30 6.39 6.45
CA ASP A 49 8.00 5.83 5.14
C ASP A 49 7.24 4.50 5.25
N ARG A 50 6.33 4.25 4.31
CA ARG A 50 5.53 3.02 4.28
C ARG A 50 6.44 1.81 4.06
N PRO A 51 6.44 0.80 4.97
CA PRO A 51 7.28 -0.38 4.81
C PRO A 51 6.71 -1.34 3.77
N LEU A 52 7.58 -2.17 3.20
CA LEU A 52 7.19 -3.27 2.33
C LEU A 52 6.39 -4.34 3.08
N GLY A 53 6.79 -4.69 4.28
CA GLY A 53 6.12 -5.68 5.11
C GLY A 53 5.96 -5.23 6.56
N LEU A 54 4.87 -5.67 7.19
CA LEU A 54 4.59 -5.50 8.60
C LEU A 54 4.33 -6.87 9.23
N TYR A 55 4.93 -7.12 10.40
CA TYR A 55 4.74 -8.34 11.15
C TYR A 55 4.16 -8.01 12.52
N TYR A 56 2.97 -8.54 12.80
CA TYR A 56 2.35 -8.40 14.11
C TYR A 56 2.42 -9.73 14.87
N PHE A 57 2.90 -9.67 16.10
CA PHE A 57 2.93 -10.82 17.01
C PHE A 57 2.12 -10.52 18.25
N GLY A 58 1.06 -11.26 18.48
CA GLY A 58 0.18 -11.08 19.63
C GLY A 58 -1.08 -11.94 19.53
N THR A 59 -1.81 -11.99 20.64
CA THR A 59 -3.08 -12.75 20.76
C THR A 59 -4.29 -11.86 20.96
N ASP A 60 -4.09 -10.56 21.23
CA ASP A 60 -5.15 -9.58 21.38
C ASP A 60 -5.70 -9.20 19.99
N LYS A 61 -6.96 -9.52 19.77
CA LYS A 61 -7.62 -9.27 18.48
C LYS A 61 -7.89 -7.79 18.23
N ASP A 62 -8.29 -7.07 19.28
CA ASP A 62 -8.62 -5.64 19.16
C ASP A 62 -7.37 -4.81 18.91
N GLU A 63 -6.25 -5.18 19.53
CA GLU A 63 -4.96 -4.58 19.29
C GLU A 63 -4.48 -4.86 17.85
N ARG A 64 -4.54 -6.12 17.44
CA ARG A 64 -4.18 -6.53 16.07
C ARG A 64 -4.97 -5.75 15.03
N ASP A 65 -6.30 -5.74 15.17
CA ASP A 65 -7.19 -5.11 14.20
C ASP A 65 -6.94 -3.58 14.17
N ARG A 66 -6.65 -2.97 15.31
CA ARG A 66 -6.25 -1.56 15.38
C ARG A 66 -4.94 -1.29 14.64
N VAL A 67 -3.93 -2.15 14.76
CA VAL A 67 -2.67 -2.03 14.01
C VAL A 67 -2.93 -2.16 12.52
N LEU A 68 -3.71 -3.16 12.10
CA LEU A 68 -4.03 -3.38 10.69
C LEU A 68 -4.81 -2.21 10.06
N ASP A 69 -5.77 -1.66 10.79
CA ASP A 69 -6.64 -0.59 10.27
C ASP A 69 -5.94 0.77 10.25
N ARG A 70 -5.00 1.01 11.16
CA ARG A 70 -4.38 2.32 11.34
C ARG A 70 -2.97 2.45 10.76
N THR A 71 -2.41 1.38 10.23
CA THR A 71 -1.10 1.40 9.55
C THR A 71 -1.25 1.01 8.08
N THR A 72 -0.26 1.37 7.27
CA THR A 72 -0.20 0.99 5.86
C THR A 72 1.16 0.38 5.55
N SER A 73 1.14 -0.80 4.93
CA SER A 73 2.33 -1.51 4.45
C SER A 73 2.03 -2.19 3.13
N GLY A 74 3.04 -2.69 2.43
CA GLY A 74 2.84 -3.49 1.22
C GLY A 74 2.13 -4.81 1.51
N GLY A 75 2.46 -5.47 2.61
CA GLY A 75 1.78 -6.68 3.07
C GLY A 75 1.92 -6.88 4.57
N VAL A 76 1.14 -7.81 5.13
CA VAL A 76 1.16 -8.12 6.57
C VAL A 76 1.18 -9.63 6.80
N THR A 77 1.96 -10.08 7.78
CA THR A 77 1.83 -11.42 8.34
C THR A 77 1.59 -11.32 9.84
N VAL A 78 0.62 -12.08 10.34
CA VAL A 78 0.24 -12.13 11.76
C VAL A 78 0.79 -13.42 12.37
N ASN A 79 1.52 -13.29 13.48
CA ASN A 79 2.15 -14.37 14.25
C ASN A 79 3.10 -15.26 13.44
N ASP A 80 3.67 -14.71 12.37
CA ASP A 80 4.71 -15.33 11.57
C ASP A 80 5.47 -14.22 10.80
N VAL A 81 6.46 -14.61 10.00
CA VAL A 81 7.22 -13.71 9.12
C VAL A 81 7.16 -14.22 7.68
N VAL A 82 7.26 -13.32 6.72
CA VAL A 82 7.41 -13.62 5.28
C VAL A 82 6.24 -14.38 4.64
N MET A 83 5.33 -14.99 5.39
CA MET A 83 4.30 -15.89 4.87
C MET A 83 3.34 -15.22 3.88
N HIS A 84 3.09 -13.91 3.98
CA HIS A 84 2.29 -13.18 2.99
C HIS A 84 2.95 -13.14 1.61
N VAL A 85 4.29 -13.23 1.55
CA VAL A 85 5.05 -13.28 0.29
C VAL A 85 5.01 -14.68 -0.33
N ALA A 86 4.97 -15.72 0.52
CA ALA A 86 4.98 -17.10 0.07
C ALA A 86 3.61 -17.57 -0.47
N GLN A 87 2.55 -16.79 -0.28
CA GLN A 87 1.22 -17.13 -0.77
C GLN A 87 1.02 -16.62 -2.20
N GLU A 88 0.91 -17.53 -3.15
CA GLU A 88 0.76 -17.20 -4.57
C GLU A 88 -0.56 -16.50 -4.92
N GLU A 89 -1.58 -16.62 -4.08
CA GLU A 89 -2.90 -15.99 -4.25
C GLU A 89 -3.01 -14.61 -3.59
N LEU A 90 -2.03 -14.22 -2.76
CA LEU A 90 -2.01 -12.90 -2.16
C LEU A 90 -1.18 -11.92 -3.00
N PRO A 91 -1.64 -10.68 -3.21
CA PRO A 91 -0.85 -9.67 -3.89
C PRO A 91 0.40 -9.35 -3.09
N PHE A 92 1.55 -9.35 -3.75
CA PHE A 92 2.81 -8.91 -3.16
C PHE A 92 3.35 -7.69 -3.89
N GLY A 93 3.58 -6.63 -3.16
CA GLY A 93 4.12 -5.38 -3.67
C GLY A 93 4.23 -4.33 -2.58
N GLY A 94 5.00 -3.28 -2.87
CA GLY A 94 5.20 -2.16 -1.97
C GLY A 94 4.18 -1.04 -2.15
N ILE A 95 4.28 -0.03 -1.28
CA ILE A 95 3.51 1.21 -1.37
C ILE A 95 4.41 2.40 -1.04
N GLY A 96 4.29 3.50 -1.78
CA GLY A 96 5.15 4.66 -1.61
C GLY A 96 6.62 4.32 -1.88
N PRO A 97 7.56 4.66 -0.98
CA PRO A 97 8.98 4.37 -1.15
C PRO A 97 9.30 2.87 -1.25
N ALA A 98 8.44 2.00 -0.68
CA ALA A 98 8.62 0.55 -0.73
C ALA A 98 8.29 -0.08 -2.09
N GLY A 99 7.63 0.64 -3.02
CA GLY A 99 7.33 0.16 -4.36
C GLY A 99 6.02 0.67 -4.94
N MET A 100 5.71 0.21 -6.13
CA MET A 100 4.44 0.45 -6.85
C MET A 100 3.95 -0.85 -7.46
N GLY A 101 2.61 -1.02 -7.48
CA GLY A 101 1.98 -2.20 -8.02
C GLY A 101 2.11 -3.43 -7.12
N ALA A 102 1.47 -4.50 -7.52
CA ALA A 102 1.52 -5.77 -6.82
C ALA A 102 1.42 -6.92 -7.83
N TYR A 103 2.07 -8.03 -7.53
CA TYR A 103 2.01 -9.22 -8.36
C TYR A 103 1.64 -10.45 -7.52
N HIS A 104 1.61 -11.58 -8.07
CA HIS A 104 1.05 -12.88 -7.72
C HIS A 104 -0.39 -13.05 -8.21
N GLY A 105 -0.74 -14.26 -8.58
CA GLY A 105 -2.07 -14.68 -8.95
C GLY A 105 -2.78 -13.73 -9.93
N HIS A 106 -4.00 -13.40 -9.62
CA HIS A 106 -4.83 -12.50 -10.44
C HIS A 106 -4.30 -11.06 -10.48
N ASP A 107 -3.69 -10.57 -9.40
CA ASP A 107 -3.13 -9.22 -9.35
C ASP A 107 -1.94 -9.08 -10.30
N GLY A 108 -1.06 -10.08 -10.36
CA GLY A 108 0.02 -10.13 -11.34
C GLY A 108 -0.49 -10.16 -12.78
N PHE A 109 -1.52 -10.93 -13.06
CA PHE A 109 -2.14 -10.92 -14.38
C PHE A 109 -2.68 -9.53 -14.75
N ARG A 110 -3.34 -8.85 -13.81
CA ARG A 110 -3.89 -7.50 -14.02
C ARG A 110 -2.78 -6.45 -14.23
N GLU A 111 -1.69 -6.54 -13.47
CA GLU A 111 -0.55 -5.62 -13.55
C GLU A 111 0.12 -5.66 -14.93
N PHE A 112 0.27 -6.85 -15.50
CA PHE A 112 0.85 -7.05 -16.83
C PHE A 112 -0.17 -7.00 -17.97
N SER A 113 -1.43 -6.62 -17.70
CA SER A 113 -2.49 -6.58 -18.68
C SER A 113 -3.01 -5.17 -18.92
N HIS A 114 -3.20 -4.80 -20.18
CA HIS A 114 -3.92 -3.57 -20.53
C HIS A 114 -5.42 -3.82 -20.57
N ARG A 115 -6.17 -3.13 -19.71
CA ARG A 115 -7.64 -3.16 -19.73
C ARG A 115 -8.16 -2.16 -20.76
N LYS A 116 -8.65 -2.68 -21.90
CA LYS A 116 -9.21 -1.87 -22.96
C LYS A 116 -10.70 -1.63 -22.71
N SER A 117 -11.08 -0.37 -22.58
CA SER A 117 -12.48 0.01 -22.50
C SER A 117 -13.13 -0.01 -23.89
N VAL A 118 -14.26 -0.67 -24.00
CA VAL A 118 -15.05 -0.71 -25.24
C VAL A 118 -16.47 -0.27 -24.93
N PHE A 119 -16.90 0.82 -25.57
CA PHE A 119 -18.27 1.31 -25.50
C PHE A 119 -18.97 1.04 -26.81
N HIS A 120 -20.05 0.28 -26.77
CA HIS A 120 -20.92 0.03 -27.90
C HIS A 120 -22.10 1.01 -27.87
N GLN A 121 -22.15 1.89 -28.86
CA GLN A 121 -23.29 2.78 -29.03
C GLN A 121 -24.57 1.98 -29.32
N MET A 122 -25.65 2.33 -28.64
CA MET A 122 -26.95 1.76 -28.92
C MET A 122 -27.41 2.11 -30.36
N LYS A 123 -28.16 1.21 -30.97
CA LYS A 123 -28.69 1.43 -32.33
C LYS A 123 -29.57 2.68 -32.45
N ARG A 124 -30.24 3.08 -31.36
CA ARG A 124 -31.03 4.32 -31.30
C ARG A 124 -30.29 5.33 -30.44
N ASP A 125 -30.11 6.53 -30.97
CA ASP A 125 -29.49 7.62 -30.24
C ASP A 125 -30.51 8.22 -29.26
N ILE A 126 -30.20 8.17 -27.97
CA ILE A 126 -31.06 8.73 -26.92
C ILE A 126 -30.73 10.19 -26.66
N ALA A 127 -31.77 10.99 -26.38
CA ALA A 127 -31.66 12.43 -26.21
C ALA A 127 -30.51 12.92 -25.29
N PRO A 128 -30.25 12.32 -24.10
CA PRO A 128 -29.12 12.74 -23.26
C PRO A 128 -27.75 12.56 -23.92
N LEU A 129 -27.53 11.45 -24.63
CA LEU A 129 -26.25 11.20 -25.32
C LEU A 129 -26.09 12.08 -26.57
N ARG A 130 -27.18 12.34 -27.30
CA ARG A 130 -27.17 13.21 -28.47
C ARG A 130 -26.81 14.66 -28.08
N MET A 131 -27.26 15.12 -26.91
CA MET A 131 -26.96 16.46 -26.42
C MET A 131 -25.45 16.67 -26.16
N LEU A 132 -24.69 15.61 -25.89
CA LEU A 132 -23.23 15.65 -25.65
C LEU A 132 -22.40 15.57 -26.96
N ARG A 133 -23.03 15.60 -28.13
CA ARG A 133 -22.37 15.51 -29.43
C ARG A 133 -22.65 16.74 -30.29
N PRO A 134 -21.69 17.11 -31.15
CA PRO A 134 -21.92 18.17 -32.15
C PRO A 134 -23.03 17.80 -33.15
N PRO A 135 -23.77 18.78 -33.67
CA PRO A 135 -23.75 20.19 -33.27
C PRO A 135 -24.44 20.41 -31.93
N TYR A 136 -23.80 21.20 -31.07
CA TYR A 136 -24.30 21.44 -29.71
C TYR A 136 -25.48 22.42 -29.72
N GLY A 137 -26.61 22.01 -29.13
CA GLY A 137 -27.77 22.88 -28.93
C GLY A 137 -27.75 23.64 -27.59
N ALA A 138 -28.73 24.55 -27.40
CA ALA A 138 -28.83 25.35 -26.17
C ALA A 138 -28.94 24.56 -24.86
N GLY A 139 -29.35 23.29 -24.91
CA GLY A 139 -29.44 22.40 -23.74
C GLY A 139 -28.12 22.05 -23.11
N ILE A 140 -27.02 22.04 -23.87
CA ILE A 140 -25.70 21.67 -23.36
C ILE A 140 -25.18 22.67 -22.30
N ALA A 141 -25.40 23.96 -22.49
CA ALA A 141 -24.97 24.99 -21.55
C ALA A 141 -25.64 24.81 -20.17
N LYS A 142 -26.95 24.49 -20.17
CA LYS A 142 -27.68 24.20 -18.91
C LYS A 142 -27.16 22.94 -18.23
N PHE A 143 -26.92 21.88 -19.00
CA PHE A 143 -26.35 20.62 -18.47
C PHE A 143 -24.99 20.85 -17.84
N LEU A 144 -24.06 21.50 -18.54
CA LEU A 144 -22.72 21.79 -18.01
C LEU A 144 -22.77 22.68 -16.76
N ALA A 145 -23.66 23.69 -16.74
CA ALA A 145 -23.83 24.54 -15.56
C ALA A 145 -24.28 23.76 -14.31
N THR A 146 -25.02 22.64 -14.47
CA THR A 146 -25.40 21.78 -13.33
C THR A 146 -24.26 20.89 -12.86
N GLN A 147 -23.30 20.54 -13.72
CA GLN A 147 -22.15 19.73 -13.35
C GLN A 147 -21.05 20.54 -12.65
N ILE A 148 -20.87 21.80 -13.03
CA ILE A 148 -19.83 22.69 -12.47
C ILE A 148 -20.21 23.22 -11.08
N LYS A 149 -21.51 23.22 -10.73
CA LYS A 149 -22.00 23.68 -9.41
C LYS A 149 -21.89 22.61 -8.29
N ARG A 150 -21.29 21.48 -8.56
CA ARG A 150 -20.94 20.45 -7.60
C ARG A 150 -19.44 20.50 -7.33
#